data_b08dfef25c550c4cf873b3afdf6e7eef
#
_entry.id   b08dfef25c550c4cf873b3afdf6e7eef
#
_cell.length_a   1.000
_cell.length_b   1.000
_cell.length_c   1.000
_cell.angle_alpha   90.00
_cell.angle_beta   90.00
_cell.angle_gamma   90.00
#
_symmetry.space_group_name_H-M   'P 1'
#
loop_
_entity.id
_entity.type
_entity.pdbx_description
1 polymer ?
#
loop_
_entity_poly.entity_id
_entity_poly.type
_entity_poly.pdbx_seq_one_letter_code
_entity_poly.pdbx_strand_id
1 'polypeptide(L)'
;YCQYYSIVFGGYVGLALWLTKYYVQEYDFDLKDAALLAACFSLPGGILRAFGGWFSDKFGAHAVTWWVLWVSWVCLFILSYPQTDFTIKTVNGLTTFHIGLNPTVFTILLFVMGVAFAFGKASVFKYISDEYPQNIGAVSGIVGLAGGLGGFVLPIMFGIALDLTGIPSSAFMLLYGIVCVSLALIYLTEVRKIDVHNFSDSSKTLATTVSKGEH
;
A
#
# COMPACT_ATOMS: atom_id res chain seq x y z
N TYR A 1 0.69 6.40 11.35
CA TYR A 1 1.55 5.20 11.29
C TYR A 1 0.75 3.91 11.33
N CYS A 2 -0.27 3.81 12.19
CA CYS A 2 -1.16 2.64 12.25
C CYS A 2 -1.79 2.34 10.88
N GLN A 3 -2.31 3.37 10.21
CA GLN A 3 -2.91 3.23 8.89
C GLN A 3 -1.88 2.76 7.84
N TYR A 4 -0.69 3.36 7.80
CA TYR A 4 0.36 2.96 6.85
C TYR A 4 0.81 1.53 7.08
N TYR A 5 1.00 1.14 8.34
CA TYR A 5 1.42 -0.22 8.66
C TYR A 5 0.32 -1.26 8.43
N SER A 6 -0.94 -0.88 8.64
CA SER A 6 -2.09 -1.74 8.29
C SER A 6 -2.14 -2.08 6.79
N ILE A 7 -1.65 -1.18 5.92
CA ILE A 7 -1.54 -1.46 4.48
C ILE A 7 -0.33 -2.31 4.17
N VAL A 8 0.87 -1.82 4.52
CA VAL A 8 2.11 -2.48 4.08
C VAL A 8 2.36 -3.82 4.76
N PHE A 9 1.82 -4.04 5.94
CA PHE A 9 1.86 -5.32 6.65
C PHE A 9 0.51 -6.06 6.56
N GLY A 10 -0.59 -5.44 6.97
CA GLY A 10 -1.91 -6.06 6.94
C GLY A 10 -2.36 -6.39 5.51
N GLY A 11 -2.21 -5.44 4.57
CA GLY A 11 -2.48 -5.67 3.15
C GLY A 11 -1.59 -6.75 2.55
N TYR A 12 -0.30 -6.79 2.94
CA TYR A 12 0.60 -7.85 2.53
C TYR A 12 0.13 -9.24 3.00
N VAL A 13 -0.23 -9.39 4.28
CA VAL A 13 -0.74 -10.65 4.83
C VAL A 13 -2.06 -11.03 4.18
N GLY A 14 -2.97 -10.07 4.06
CA GLY A 14 -4.27 -10.28 3.42
C GLY A 14 -4.15 -10.78 1.99
N LEU A 15 -3.31 -10.16 1.19
CA LEU A 15 -3.06 -10.59 -0.19
C LEU A 15 -2.33 -11.93 -0.26
N ALA A 16 -1.34 -12.18 0.59
CA ALA A 16 -0.65 -13.46 0.61
C ALA A 16 -1.61 -14.64 0.82
N LEU A 17 -2.63 -14.46 1.65
CA LEU A 17 -3.68 -15.46 1.87
C LEU A 17 -4.69 -15.53 0.71
N TRP A 18 -4.94 -14.41 0.04
CA TRP A 18 -5.93 -14.29 -1.03
C TRP A 18 -5.44 -14.79 -2.39
N LEU A 19 -4.17 -14.57 -2.71
CA LEU A 19 -3.63 -14.74 -4.05
C LEU A 19 -3.75 -16.16 -4.60
N THR A 20 -3.51 -17.18 -3.79
CA THR A 20 -3.66 -18.58 -4.25
C THR A 20 -5.10 -18.86 -4.71
N LYS A 21 -6.10 -18.40 -3.95
CA LYS A 21 -7.51 -18.52 -4.32
C LYS A 21 -7.81 -17.73 -5.61
N TYR A 22 -7.25 -16.53 -5.73
CA TYR A 22 -7.42 -15.68 -6.89
C TYR A 22 -6.89 -16.34 -8.19
N TYR A 23 -5.67 -16.89 -8.16
CA TYR A 23 -5.09 -17.58 -9.32
C TYR A 23 -5.91 -18.79 -9.75
N VAL A 24 -6.43 -19.57 -8.80
CA VAL A 24 -7.31 -20.72 -9.11
C VAL A 24 -8.63 -20.25 -9.72
N GLN A 25 -9.26 -19.20 -9.17
CA GLN A 25 -10.59 -18.77 -9.60
C GLN A 25 -10.58 -17.95 -10.89
N GLU A 26 -9.57 -17.13 -11.11
CA GLU A 26 -9.54 -16.17 -12.21
C GLU A 26 -8.77 -16.67 -13.43
N TYR A 27 -7.77 -17.53 -13.20
CA TYR A 27 -6.89 -18.02 -14.26
C TYR A 27 -6.91 -19.53 -14.44
N ASP A 28 -7.76 -20.25 -13.68
CA ASP A 28 -7.90 -21.72 -13.75
C ASP A 28 -6.57 -22.48 -13.52
N PHE A 29 -5.65 -21.91 -12.74
CA PHE A 29 -4.42 -22.59 -12.39
C PHE A 29 -4.65 -23.73 -11.40
N ASP A 30 -3.87 -24.82 -11.54
CA ASP A 30 -3.82 -25.84 -10.50
C ASP A 30 -3.31 -25.25 -9.17
N LEU A 31 -3.80 -25.80 -8.06
CA LEU A 31 -3.51 -25.29 -6.70
C LEU A 31 -2.00 -25.14 -6.42
N LYS A 32 -1.20 -26.07 -6.96
CA LYS A 32 0.26 -26.07 -6.79
C LYS A 32 0.90 -24.88 -7.51
N ASP A 33 0.52 -24.63 -8.76
CA ASP A 33 1.07 -23.54 -9.56
C ASP A 33 0.57 -22.20 -9.06
N ALA A 34 -0.70 -22.11 -8.64
CA ALA A 34 -1.26 -20.93 -7.99
C ALA A 34 -0.51 -20.56 -6.71
N ALA A 35 -0.14 -21.54 -5.88
CA ALA A 35 0.63 -21.31 -4.67
C ALA A 35 2.07 -20.86 -4.96
N LEU A 36 2.71 -21.40 -6.00
CA LEU A 36 4.04 -20.96 -6.45
C LEU A 36 4.03 -19.51 -6.96
N LEU A 37 3.01 -19.14 -7.74
CA LEU A 37 2.85 -17.77 -8.22
C LEU A 37 2.54 -16.79 -7.08
N ALA A 38 1.72 -17.19 -6.11
CA ALA A 38 1.48 -16.41 -4.91
C ALA A 38 2.76 -16.22 -4.06
N ALA A 39 3.66 -17.19 -4.07
CA ALA A 39 4.96 -17.08 -3.41
C ALA A 39 5.86 -16.01 -4.04
N CYS A 40 5.71 -15.70 -5.34
CA CYS A 40 6.43 -14.60 -5.99
C CYS A 40 6.13 -13.23 -5.37
N PHE A 41 4.96 -13.05 -4.79
CA PHE A 41 4.62 -11.86 -4.00
C PHE A 41 5.19 -11.94 -2.57
N SER A 42 5.04 -13.10 -1.94
CA SER A 42 5.35 -13.28 -0.51
C SER A 42 6.84 -13.33 -0.22
N LEU A 43 7.65 -13.95 -1.07
CA LEU A 43 9.10 -14.10 -0.88
C LEU A 43 9.84 -12.75 -0.84
N PRO A 44 9.70 -11.86 -1.85
CA PRO A 44 10.36 -10.55 -1.80
C PRO A 44 9.86 -9.72 -0.61
N GLY A 45 8.57 -9.79 -0.31
CA GLY A 45 7.97 -9.11 0.83
C GLY A 45 8.53 -9.49 2.20
N GLY A 46 9.06 -10.71 2.33
CA GLY A 46 9.76 -11.19 3.53
C GLY A 46 11.25 -10.82 3.53
N ILE A 47 11.96 -11.23 2.48
CA ILE A 47 13.43 -11.16 2.42
C ILE A 47 13.94 -9.73 2.27
N LEU A 48 13.32 -8.92 1.41
CA LEU A 48 13.79 -7.56 1.10
C LEU A 48 13.49 -6.53 2.18
N ARG A 49 12.83 -6.91 3.27
CA ARG A 49 12.58 -6.02 4.41
C ARG A 49 13.88 -5.46 5.01
N ALA A 50 14.94 -6.27 5.06
CA ALA A 50 16.24 -5.83 5.57
C ALA A 50 16.85 -4.72 4.69
N PHE A 51 16.75 -4.87 3.36
CA PHE A 51 17.17 -3.82 2.42
C PHE A 51 16.33 -2.56 2.53
N GLY A 52 15.03 -2.70 2.85
CA GLY A 52 14.15 -1.57 3.09
C GLY A 52 14.59 -0.68 4.25
N GLY A 53 15.17 -1.26 5.31
CA GLY A 53 15.78 -0.53 6.41
C GLY A 53 16.95 0.33 5.93
N TRP A 54 17.92 -0.27 5.26
CA TRP A 54 19.06 0.45 4.67
C TRP A 54 18.64 1.55 3.71
N PHE A 55 17.63 1.29 2.87
CA PHE A 55 17.08 2.26 1.93
C PHE A 55 16.44 3.45 2.65
N SER A 56 15.72 3.18 3.74
CA SER A 56 15.09 4.21 4.58
C SER A 56 16.13 5.05 5.35
N ASP A 57 17.25 4.45 5.74
CA ASP A 57 18.36 5.19 6.36
C ASP A 57 19.01 6.16 5.38
N LYS A 58 19.13 5.77 4.10
CA LYS A 58 19.80 6.56 3.06
C LYS A 58 18.91 7.69 2.49
N PHE A 59 17.65 7.42 2.25
CA PHE A 59 16.72 8.33 1.54
C PHE A 59 15.70 9.00 2.46
N GLY A 60 15.66 8.62 3.73
CA GLY A 60 14.68 9.08 4.70
C GLY A 60 13.41 8.25 4.70
N ALA A 61 12.93 7.92 5.89
CA ALA A 61 11.76 7.05 6.08
C ALA A 61 10.47 7.61 5.46
N HIS A 62 10.28 8.93 5.55
CA HIS A 62 9.14 9.62 4.96
C HIS A 62 9.10 9.46 3.42
N ALA A 63 10.21 9.77 2.74
CA ALA A 63 10.29 9.66 1.29
C ALA A 63 10.04 8.23 0.82
N VAL A 64 10.62 7.23 1.51
CA VAL A 64 10.42 5.81 1.17
C VAL A 64 8.96 5.40 1.36
N THR A 65 8.32 5.79 2.48
CA THR A 65 6.89 5.51 2.72
C THR A 65 6.01 6.14 1.64
N TRP A 66 6.30 7.39 1.24
CA TRP A 66 5.60 8.09 0.17
C TRP A 66 5.69 7.34 -1.16
N TRP A 67 6.90 6.98 -1.59
CA TRP A 67 7.09 6.23 -2.83
C TRP A 67 6.46 4.85 -2.81
N VAL A 68 6.54 4.13 -1.68
CA VAL A 68 5.88 2.83 -1.52
C VAL A 68 4.38 2.93 -1.71
N LEU A 69 3.73 3.95 -1.12
CA LEU A 69 2.30 4.15 -1.29
C LEU A 69 1.92 4.49 -2.72
N TRP A 70 2.72 5.31 -3.43
CA TRP A 70 2.49 5.62 -4.84
C TRP A 70 2.66 4.40 -5.75
N VAL A 71 3.73 3.62 -5.57
CA VAL A 71 3.93 2.38 -6.34
C VAL A 71 2.78 1.42 -6.08
N SER A 72 2.38 1.25 -4.82
CA SER A 72 1.25 0.40 -4.45
C SER A 72 -0.06 0.89 -5.06
N TRP A 73 -0.28 2.19 -5.11
CA TRP A 73 -1.45 2.81 -5.70
C TRP A 73 -1.57 2.50 -7.19
N VAL A 74 -0.48 2.68 -7.95
CA VAL A 74 -0.43 2.38 -9.39
C VAL A 74 -0.64 0.89 -9.64
N CYS A 75 0.08 0.02 -8.91
CA CYS A 75 -0.07 -1.43 -9.05
C CYS A 75 -1.50 -1.89 -8.74
N LEU A 76 -2.08 -1.41 -7.64
CA LEU A 76 -3.43 -1.78 -7.23
C LEU A 76 -4.49 -1.25 -8.21
N PHE A 77 -4.30 -0.06 -8.79
CA PHE A 77 -5.19 0.46 -9.82
C PHE A 77 -5.27 -0.50 -11.01
N ILE A 78 -4.12 -0.97 -11.49
CA ILE A 78 -4.07 -1.91 -12.62
C ILE A 78 -4.62 -3.29 -12.21
N LEU A 79 -4.26 -3.79 -11.02
CA LEU A 79 -4.72 -5.09 -10.50
C LEU A 79 -6.21 -5.12 -10.17
N SER A 80 -6.82 -3.96 -9.93
CA SER A 80 -8.26 -3.83 -9.63
C SER A 80 -9.13 -4.06 -10.85
N TYR A 81 -8.57 -4.02 -12.06
CA TYR A 81 -9.35 -4.20 -13.27
C TYR A 81 -9.78 -5.67 -13.42
N PRO A 82 -11.10 -5.97 -13.46
CA PRO A 82 -11.59 -7.34 -13.60
C PRO A 82 -11.39 -7.86 -15.02
N GLN A 83 -11.29 -9.18 -15.16
CA GLN A 83 -11.36 -9.81 -16.47
C GLN A 83 -12.75 -9.55 -17.06
N THR A 84 -12.82 -8.94 -18.22
CA THR A 84 -14.09 -8.46 -18.79
C THR A 84 -14.18 -8.81 -20.28
N ASP A 85 -15.28 -9.45 -20.67
CA ASP A 85 -15.61 -9.74 -22.05
C ASP A 85 -16.59 -8.68 -22.58
N PHE A 86 -16.16 -7.89 -23.54
CA PHE A 86 -17.00 -6.92 -24.23
C PHE A 86 -17.53 -7.51 -25.54
N THR A 87 -18.84 -7.66 -25.63
CA THR A 87 -19.49 -8.08 -26.89
C THR A 87 -20.06 -6.85 -27.59
N ILE A 88 -19.49 -6.53 -28.74
CA ILE A 88 -19.88 -5.37 -29.57
C ILE A 88 -20.58 -5.87 -30.83
N LYS A 89 -21.73 -5.24 -31.15
CA LYS A 89 -22.43 -5.49 -32.43
C LYS A 89 -21.74 -4.68 -33.52
N THR A 90 -21.04 -5.38 -34.41
CA THR A 90 -20.40 -4.79 -35.60
C THR A 90 -21.25 -5.03 -36.85
N VAL A 91 -20.87 -4.39 -37.96
CA VAL A 91 -21.53 -4.58 -39.29
C VAL A 91 -21.48 -6.05 -39.74
N ASN A 92 -20.47 -6.79 -39.33
CA ASN A 92 -20.24 -8.20 -39.70
C ASN A 92 -20.76 -9.21 -38.66
N GLY A 93 -21.47 -8.75 -37.58
CA GLY A 93 -22.00 -9.61 -36.53
C GLY A 93 -21.53 -9.21 -35.15
N LEU A 94 -21.73 -10.10 -34.16
CA LEU A 94 -21.27 -9.91 -32.80
C LEU A 94 -19.77 -10.26 -32.72
N THR A 95 -18.97 -9.34 -32.21
CA THR A 95 -17.55 -9.56 -31.98
C THR A 95 -17.28 -9.38 -30.47
N THR A 96 -16.62 -10.36 -29.84
CA THR A 96 -16.27 -10.33 -28.42
C THR A 96 -14.79 -9.98 -28.28
N PHE A 97 -14.48 -8.96 -27.48
CA PHE A 97 -13.13 -8.57 -27.10
C PHE A 97 -12.92 -8.89 -25.64
N HIS A 98 -11.90 -9.66 -25.33
CA HIS A 98 -11.47 -9.92 -23.98
C HIS A 98 -10.49 -8.85 -23.54
N ILE A 99 -10.80 -8.13 -22.44
CA ILE A 99 -9.90 -7.16 -21.79
C ILE A 99 -9.64 -7.66 -20.39
N GLY A 100 -8.41 -8.05 -20.13
CA GLY A 100 -7.98 -8.53 -18.83
C GLY A 100 -6.46 -8.60 -18.73
N LEU A 101 -5.95 -8.72 -17.52
CA LEU A 101 -4.52 -8.86 -17.29
C LEU A 101 -4.08 -10.29 -17.60
N ASN A 102 -3.02 -10.39 -18.39
CA ASN A 102 -2.33 -11.67 -18.57
C ASN A 102 -1.73 -12.12 -17.21
N PRO A 103 -1.80 -13.41 -16.86
CA PRO A 103 -1.25 -13.94 -15.60
C PRO A 103 0.20 -13.55 -15.33
N THR A 104 1.02 -13.48 -16.38
CA THR A 104 2.43 -13.07 -16.28
C THR A 104 2.55 -11.61 -15.85
N VAL A 105 1.82 -10.71 -16.49
CA VAL A 105 1.82 -9.26 -16.13
C VAL A 105 1.27 -9.07 -14.72
N PHE A 106 0.21 -9.78 -14.38
CA PHE A 106 -0.38 -9.78 -13.05
C PHE A 106 0.66 -10.20 -11.99
N THR A 107 1.40 -11.29 -12.21
CA THR A 107 2.45 -11.77 -11.30
C THR A 107 3.60 -10.78 -11.18
N ILE A 108 4.02 -10.14 -12.28
CA ILE A 108 5.08 -9.11 -12.23
C ILE A 108 4.63 -7.90 -11.39
N LEU A 109 3.41 -7.43 -11.55
CA LEU A 109 2.87 -6.33 -10.74
C LEU A 109 2.80 -6.70 -9.26
N LEU A 110 2.40 -7.94 -8.94
CA LEU A 110 2.41 -8.45 -7.58
C LEU A 110 3.81 -8.54 -7.00
N PHE A 111 4.79 -8.99 -7.79
CA PHE A 111 6.19 -9.01 -7.35
C PHE A 111 6.69 -7.59 -7.00
N VAL A 112 6.45 -6.61 -7.88
CA VAL A 112 6.80 -5.20 -7.64
C VAL A 112 6.12 -4.68 -6.37
N MET A 113 4.84 -5.00 -6.18
CA MET A 113 4.10 -4.61 -4.99
C MET A 113 4.63 -5.31 -3.72
N GLY A 114 5.04 -6.59 -3.82
CA GLY A 114 5.69 -7.32 -2.73
C GLY A 114 6.98 -6.65 -2.28
N VAL A 115 7.82 -6.21 -3.23
CA VAL A 115 9.04 -5.42 -2.97
C VAL A 115 8.68 -4.08 -2.31
N ALA A 116 7.71 -3.36 -2.84
CA ALA A 116 7.26 -2.09 -2.26
C ALA A 116 6.78 -2.26 -0.82
N PHE A 117 5.97 -3.28 -0.53
CA PHE A 117 5.52 -3.57 0.82
C PHE A 117 6.66 -4.01 1.77
N ALA A 118 7.70 -4.70 1.25
CA ALA A 118 8.89 -5.00 2.04
C ALA A 118 9.57 -3.72 2.54
N PHE A 119 9.78 -2.75 1.65
CA PHE A 119 10.38 -1.46 1.97
C PHE A 119 9.46 -0.63 2.88
N GLY A 120 8.15 -0.62 2.61
CA GLY A 120 7.17 0.06 3.44
C GLY A 120 7.13 -0.44 4.88
N LYS A 121 7.21 -1.76 5.09
CA LYS A 121 7.27 -2.34 6.44
C LYS A 121 8.47 -1.85 7.24
N ALA A 122 9.63 -1.69 6.60
CA ALA A 122 10.82 -1.19 7.24
C ALA A 122 10.77 0.33 7.45
N SER A 123 10.31 1.09 6.44
CA SER A 123 10.27 2.56 6.49
C SER A 123 9.33 3.08 7.58
N VAL A 124 8.18 2.44 7.82
CA VAL A 124 7.26 2.85 8.89
C VAL A 124 7.91 2.72 10.27
N PHE A 125 8.63 1.63 10.53
CA PHE A 125 9.34 1.48 11.82
C PHE A 125 10.52 2.44 11.95
N LYS A 126 11.25 2.71 10.87
CA LYS A 126 12.29 3.75 10.86
C LYS A 126 11.69 5.12 11.18
N TYR A 127 10.56 5.43 10.59
CA TYR A 127 9.82 6.67 10.84
C TYR A 127 9.47 6.83 12.32
N ILE A 128 8.97 5.76 12.96
CA ILE A 128 8.66 5.75 14.40
C ILE A 128 9.92 5.97 15.23
N SER A 129 11.05 5.35 14.87
CA SER A 129 12.31 5.49 15.60
C SER A 129 12.86 6.92 15.54
N ASP A 130 12.65 7.62 14.43
CA ASP A 130 13.12 8.99 14.24
C ASP A 130 12.24 10.00 14.98
N GLU A 131 10.91 9.81 14.99
CA GLU A 131 9.99 10.76 15.65
C GLU A 131 9.76 10.48 17.14
N TYR A 132 9.84 9.21 17.57
CA TYR A 132 9.55 8.80 18.97
C TYR A 132 10.68 8.00 19.63
N PRO A 133 11.93 8.51 19.66
CA PRO A 133 13.08 7.74 20.16
C PRO A 133 12.93 7.32 21.63
N GLN A 134 12.24 8.10 22.45
CA GLN A 134 12.04 7.80 23.88
C GLN A 134 10.91 6.79 24.15
N ASN A 135 9.95 6.67 23.22
CA ASN A 135 8.76 5.83 23.38
C ASN A 135 8.64 4.77 22.27
N ILE A 136 9.75 4.43 21.61
CA ILE A 136 9.78 3.55 20.45
C ILE A 136 9.07 2.21 20.68
N GLY A 137 9.25 1.61 21.87
CA GLY A 137 8.62 0.33 22.20
C GLY A 137 7.10 0.39 22.25
N ALA A 138 6.55 1.40 22.92
CA ALA A 138 5.12 1.59 23.05
C ALA A 138 4.46 1.92 21.69
N VAL A 139 5.03 2.86 20.94
CA VAL A 139 4.50 3.28 19.63
C VAL A 139 4.59 2.15 18.63
N SER A 140 5.73 1.45 18.56
CA SER A 140 5.91 0.28 17.69
C SER A 140 4.96 -0.86 18.04
N GLY A 141 4.66 -1.06 19.32
CA GLY A 141 3.69 -2.05 19.79
C GLY A 141 2.27 -1.75 19.27
N ILE A 142 1.83 -0.50 19.39
CA ILE A 142 0.50 -0.06 18.92
C ILE A 142 0.42 -0.18 17.39
N VAL A 143 1.45 0.26 16.67
CA VAL A 143 1.50 0.18 15.20
C VAL A 143 1.57 -1.27 14.73
N GLY A 144 2.33 -2.12 15.44
CA GLY A 144 2.39 -3.56 15.19
C GLY A 144 1.03 -4.24 15.37
N LEU A 145 0.31 -3.88 16.46
CA LEU A 145 -1.06 -4.36 16.71
C LEU A 145 -2.01 -3.95 15.57
N ALA A 146 -1.97 -2.69 15.14
CA ALA A 146 -2.79 -2.19 14.04
C ALA A 146 -2.51 -2.96 12.73
N GLY A 147 -1.24 -3.24 12.43
CA GLY A 147 -0.86 -4.07 11.29
C GLY A 147 -1.38 -5.51 11.39
N GLY A 148 -1.27 -6.11 12.57
CA GLY A 148 -1.81 -7.45 12.84
C GLY A 148 -3.34 -7.51 12.67
N LEU A 149 -4.06 -6.52 13.22
CA LEU A 149 -5.51 -6.38 13.02
C LEU A 149 -5.85 -6.19 11.53
N GLY A 150 -5.08 -5.38 10.79
CA GLY A 150 -5.23 -5.25 9.34
C GLY A 150 -5.09 -6.60 8.63
N GLY A 151 -4.07 -7.40 8.99
CA GLY A 151 -3.84 -8.73 8.43
C GLY A 151 -4.95 -9.74 8.75
N PHE A 152 -5.70 -9.54 9.83
CA PHE A 152 -6.85 -10.35 10.19
C PHE A 152 -8.13 -9.86 9.50
N VAL A 153 -8.40 -8.57 9.53
CA VAL A 153 -9.66 -7.97 9.03
C VAL A 153 -9.71 -7.96 7.50
N LEU A 154 -8.60 -7.64 6.83
CA LEU A 154 -8.58 -7.49 5.37
C LEU A 154 -8.98 -8.77 4.62
N PRO A 155 -8.48 -9.98 4.94
CA PRO A 155 -8.95 -11.20 4.28
C PRO A 155 -10.45 -11.43 4.41
N ILE A 156 -11.03 -11.09 5.57
CA ILE A 156 -12.48 -11.18 5.81
C ILE A 156 -13.21 -10.20 4.88
N MET A 157 -12.73 -8.96 4.80
CA MET A 157 -13.30 -7.94 3.91
C MET A 157 -13.17 -8.33 2.44
N PHE A 158 -12.09 -8.98 2.04
CA PHE A 158 -11.91 -9.50 0.68
C PHE A 158 -12.96 -10.57 0.35
N GLY A 159 -13.23 -11.47 1.32
CA GLY A 159 -14.29 -12.47 1.19
C GLY A 159 -15.68 -11.82 1.04
N ILE A 160 -16.00 -10.87 1.91
CA ILE A 160 -17.28 -10.13 1.84
C ILE A 160 -17.39 -9.36 0.52
N ALA A 161 -16.33 -8.71 0.07
CA ALA A 161 -16.34 -7.98 -1.20
C ALA A 161 -16.58 -8.92 -2.38
N LEU A 162 -15.96 -10.09 -2.38
CA LEU A 162 -16.22 -11.14 -3.39
C LEU A 162 -17.68 -11.62 -3.34
N ASP A 163 -18.21 -11.90 -2.16
CA ASP A 163 -19.59 -12.40 -2.00
C ASP A 163 -20.64 -11.37 -2.46
N LEU A 164 -20.36 -10.08 -2.22
CA LEU A 164 -21.26 -8.99 -2.62
C LEU A 164 -21.19 -8.64 -4.11
N THR A 165 -20.00 -8.73 -4.69
CA THR A 165 -19.76 -8.27 -6.09
C THR A 165 -19.71 -9.42 -7.08
N GLY A 166 -19.38 -10.63 -6.64
CA GLY A 166 -19.07 -11.77 -7.50
C GLY A 166 -17.74 -11.60 -8.28
N ILE A 167 -16.96 -10.57 -7.99
CA ILE A 167 -15.74 -10.20 -8.74
C ILE A 167 -14.50 -10.49 -7.88
N PRO A 168 -13.62 -11.44 -8.27
CA PRO A 168 -12.41 -11.76 -7.49
C PRO A 168 -11.45 -10.58 -7.31
N SER A 169 -11.37 -9.66 -8.28
CA SER A 169 -10.54 -8.45 -8.20
C SER A 169 -11.06 -7.38 -7.24
N SER A 170 -12.25 -7.54 -6.67
CA SER A 170 -12.81 -6.61 -5.65
C SER A 170 -11.91 -6.46 -4.42
N ALA A 171 -11.11 -7.48 -4.07
CA ALA A 171 -10.10 -7.41 -3.03
C ALA A 171 -9.05 -6.31 -3.31
N PHE A 172 -8.58 -6.22 -4.56
CA PHE A 172 -7.64 -5.19 -4.98
C PHE A 172 -8.29 -3.81 -5.03
N MET A 173 -9.57 -3.71 -5.45
CA MET A 173 -10.34 -2.45 -5.43
C MET A 173 -10.46 -1.90 -4.01
N LEU A 174 -10.76 -2.77 -3.04
CA LEU A 174 -10.86 -2.40 -1.63
C LEU A 174 -9.51 -1.90 -1.12
N LEU A 175 -8.43 -2.63 -1.37
CA LEU A 175 -7.10 -2.24 -0.93
C LEU A 175 -6.63 -0.95 -1.63
N TYR A 176 -6.97 -0.76 -2.91
CA TYR A 176 -6.75 0.48 -3.64
C TYR A 176 -7.40 1.68 -2.92
N GLY A 177 -8.67 1.55 -2.53
CA GLY A 177 -9.38 2.59 -1.77
C GLY A 177 -8.69 2.93 -0.44
N ILE A 178 -8.22 1.92 0.29
CA ILE A 178 -7.50 2.12 1.55
C ILE A 178 -6.14 2.82 1.31
N VAL A 179 -5.44 2.50 0.23
CA VAL A 179 -4.19 3.19 -0.16
C VAL A 179 -4.46 4.64 -0.55
N CYS A 180 -5.56 4.94 -1.26
CA CYS A 180 -5.97 6.31 -1.56
C CYS A 180 -6.16 7.15 -0.28
N VAL A 181 -6.84 6.59 0.72
CA VAL A 181 -7.02 7.26 2.03
C VAL A 181 -5.65 7.52 2.68
N SER A 182 -4.73 6.57 2.61
CA SER A 182 -3.40 6.73 3.20
C SER A 182 -2.54 7.76 2.46
N LEU A 183 -2.62 7.84 1.14
CA LEU A 183 -1.98 8.89 0.37
C LEU A 183 -2.55 10.27 0.72
N ALA A 184 -3.87 10.38 0.90
CA ALA A 184 -4.49 11.62 1.35
C ALA A 184 -4.02 12.00 2.76
N LEU A 185 -3.95 11.04 3.69
CA LEU A 185 -3.48 11.28 5.06
C LEU A 185 -2.02 11.75 5.11
N ILE A 186 -1.11 11.10 4.36
CA ILE A 186 0.30 11.50 4.35
C ILE A 186 0.47 12.89 3.71
N TYR A 187 -0.29 13.19 2.66
CA TYR A 187 -0.30 14.51 2.03
C TYR A 187 -0.77 15.60 3.01
N LEU A 188 -1.89 15.39 3.69
CA LEU A 188 -2.44 16.33 4.66
C LEU A 188 -1.51 16.56 5.85
N THR A 189 -0.82 15.52 6.32
CA THR A 189 0.16 15.66 7.42
C THR A 189 1.37 16.46 6.98
N GLU A 190 1.84 16.32 5.76
CA GLU A 190 2.96 17.11 5.23
C GLU A 190 2.59 18.59 5.05
N VAL A 191 1.45 18.89 4.44
CA VAL A 191 0.95 20.26 4.29
C VAL A 191 0.83 20.92 5.66
N ARG A 192 0.28 20.25 6.64
CA ARG A 192 0.19 20.77 8.02
C ARG A 192 1.55 21.04 8.65
N LYS A 193 2.54 20.16 8.44
CA LYS A 193 3.90 20.39 8.98
C LYS A 193 4.53 21.66 8.38
N ILE A 194 4.38 21.87 7.08
CA ILE A 194 4.87 23.06 6.38
C ILE A 194 4.18 24.32 6.89
N ASP A 195 2.86 24.30 7.04
CA ASP A 195 2.09 25.44 7.54
C ASP A 195 2.47 25.83 8.97
N VAL A 196 2.61 24.85 9.87
CA VAL A 196 3.04 25.09 11.25
C VAL A 196 4.47 25.66 11.30
N HIS A 197 5.38 25.17 10.45
CA HIS A 197 6.75 25.69 10.38
C HIS A 197 6.77 27.15 9.90
N ASN A 198 6.04 27.44 8.82
CA ASN A 198 5.95 28.81 8.27
C ASN A 198 5.35 29.79 9.29
N PHE A 199 4.33 29.37 10.04
CA PHE A 199 3.71 30.19 11.08
C PHE A 199 4.68 30.47 12.23
N SER A 200 5.44 29.46 12.67
CA SER A 200 6.45 29.60 13.72
C SER A 200 7.57 30.55 13.31
N ASP A 201 8.03 30.50 12.09
CA ASP A 201 9.10 31.36 11.59
C ASP A 201 8.61 32.82 11.40
N SER A 202 7.37 33.00 10.95
CA SER A 202 6.75 34.33 10.86
C SER A 202 6.59 34.98 12.24
N SER A 203 6.19 34.20 13.25
CA SER A 203 6.05 34.72 14.63
C SER A 203 7.39 35.11 15.27
N LYS A 204 8.46 34.35 15.01
CA LYS A 204 9.81 34.67 15.44
C LYS A 204 10.36 35.96 14.78
N THR A 205 10.10 36.13 13.49
CA THR A 205 10.48 37.31 12.73
C THR A 205 9.79 38.55 13.26
N LEU A 206 8.49 38.48 13.55
CA LEU A 206 7.71 39.56 14.17
C LEU A 206 8.24 39.95 15.57
N ALA A 207 8.52 38.93 16.41
CA ALA A 207 9.07 39.17 17.73
C ALA A 207 10.45 39.88 17.69
N THR A 208 11.28 39.52 16.70
CA THR A 208 12.61 40.11 16.53
C THR A 208 12.52 41.55 16.00
N THR A 209 11.55 41.87 15.13
CA THR A 209 11.30 43.25 14.66
C THR A 209 10.75 44.16 15.71
N VAL A 210 9.85 43.69 16.57
CA VAL A 210 9.30 44.46 17.69
C VAL A 210 10.39 44.76 18.72
N SER A 211 11.25 43.81 19.06
CA SER A 211 12.38 44.00 19.99
C SER A 211 13.45 44.99 19.47
N LYS A 212 13.60 45.13 18.16
CA LYS A 212 14.55 46.10 17.53
C LYS A 212 13.96 47.50 17.32
N GLY A 213 12.64 47.67 17.43
CA GLY A 213 11.97 48.95 17.30
C GLY A 213 11.82 49.73 18.62
N GLU A 214 12.19 49.13 19.75
CA GLU A 214 12.12 49.76 21.08
C GLU A 214 13.48 50.38 21.54
N HIS A 215 14.44 50.52 20.67
CA HIS A 215 15.71 51.23 20.88
C HIS A 215 15.82 52.39 19.88
#